data_d220c553f7f423df77b4aec3c1baa29e
#
_entry.id   d220c553f7f423df77b4aec3c1baa29e
#
_cell.length_a   1.000
_cell.length_b   1.000
_cell.length_c   1.000
_cell.angle_alpha   90.00
_cell.angle_beta   90.00
_cell.angle_gamma   90.00
#
_symmetry.space_group_name_H-M   'P 1'
#
loop_
_entity.id
_entity.type
_entity.pdbx_description
1 polymer ?
#
loop_
_entity_poly.entity_id
_entity_poly.type
_entity_poly.pdbx_seq_one_letter_code
_entity_poly.pdbx_strand_id
1 'polypeptide(L)'
;AVLRAALKDGRRAGGWAGRAAAVWPPRRLPIVLGLRLFPRSGNADDMALGRVLSGAEPATRGAFVLRHVDGLSEPEVLELLRAAGVEDPAGALGAADRLDLGNGAAAASALSAAGPSEFDACTVRAQPTDLLRRRRRTRLAGAVVLAALVTSTALVATGQDTEESDATGSGVARSAYAPAAQDLRRTDPALWADTSRVDFTAWPARGDRTDDTALLTRALDTWSSPPRGTTDVSFAPGTPTDPPPGSPQLLYAGEVDGRTVVLLHDGRRLARYTEPDASGGEPAALSVARVDDADVTTAAAVAVTEHDGAARYLLAPWIAEAGTRDLLRPDDAARDLDVSADGVTGPVPVPAAPAGGSCERRTVLQLRSSSRIVEDHSFLLADRGGLSPVHLTYTPLPGAGTPPARQPREATGSAALAAWSRLACGLDGLSDEGEPVRAVNLWDFADQRLPQDAGRAVWSCARAVTWRGTDEVSVDLRTRDAAQRVVRARGTAACSRFGQHVVAETRWRSPDGDWYVLAAGSRAVTGLRVTGEVTAGSDDRTLAVRAPREAEAEVTGLLRTGEDLAALTGDDDR
;
A
#
# COMPACT_ATOMS: atom_id res chain seq x y z
N ALA A 1 -18.96 -20.30 -8.48
CA ALA A 1 -18.41 -20.30 -9.84
C ALA A 1 -16.88 -20.34 -9.82
N VAL A 2 -16.18 -19.49 -9.05
CA VAL A 2 -14.70 -19.39 -8.96
C VAL A 2 -14.11 -20.70 -8.44
N LEU A 3 -14.61 -21.22 -7.31
CA LEU A 3 -14.15 -22.48 -6.72
C LEU A 3 -14.29 -23.67 -7.70
N ARG A 4 -15.42 -23.76 -8.44
CA ARG A 4 -15.61 -24.79 -9.48
C ARG A 4 -14.59 -24.67 -10.62
N ALA A 5 -14.21 -23.46 -11.01
CA ALA A 5 -13.20 -23.24 -12.04
C ALA A 5 -11.82 -23.68 -11.56
N ALA A 6 -11.43 -23.32 -10.32
CA ALA A 6 -10.16 -23.69 -9.73
C ALA A 6 -10.00 -25.21 -9.57
N LEU A 7 -11.06 -25.90 -9.15
CA LEU A 7 -11.09 -27.37 -9.03
C LEU A 7 -10.99 -28.09 -10.37
N LYS A 8 -11.59 -27.54 -11.46
CA LYS A 8 -11.52 -28.10 -12.84
C LYS A 8 -10.12 -27.97 -13.45
N ASP A 9 -9.43 -26.87 -13.23
CA ASP A 9 -8.07 -26.68 -13.73
C ASP A 9 -7.06 -27.63 -13.06
N GLY A 10 -7.26 -27.97 -11.79
CA GLY A 10 -6.47 -28.97 -11.09
C GLY A 10 -6.61 -30.40 -11.63
N ARG A 11 -7.80 -30.80 -12.09
CA ARG A 11 -8.04 -32.14 -12.70
C ARG A 11 -7.38 -32.31 -14.08
N ARG A 12 -7.17 -31.22 -14.83
CA ARG A 12 -6.47 -31.28 -16.13
C ARG A 12 -4.97 -31.46 -16.01
N ALA A 13 -4.39 -31.21 -14.84
CA ALA A 13 -2.97 -31.37 -14.57
C ALA A 13 -2.57 -32.81 -14.20
N GLY A 14 -3.53 -33.70 -13.92
CA GLY A 14 -3.31 -35.08 -13.45
C GLY A 14 -3.09 -36.14 -14.56
N GLY A 15 -3.12 -35.78 -15.84
CA GLY A 15 -2.90 -36.70 -16.96
C GLY A 15 -1.41 -36.91 -17.30
N TRP A 16 -1.12 -37.91 -18.19
CA TRP A 16 0.25 -38.22 -18.65
C TRP A 16 1.02 -37.00 -19.19
N ALA A 17 0.33 -36.05 -19.82
CA ALA A 17 0.86 -34.77 -20.25
C ALA A 17 1.29 -33.86 -19.09
N GLY A 18 0.73 -34.03 -17.89
CA GLY A 18 1.09 -33.26 -16.69
C GLY A 18 2.44 -33.66 -16.08
N ARG A 19 2.84 -34.93 -16.24
CA ARG A 19 4.13 -35.41 -15.72
C ARG A 19 5.33 -34.95 -16.55
N ALA A 20 5.16 -34.74 -17.85
CA ALA A 20 6.21 -34.18 -18.71
C ALA A 20 6.38 -32.65 -18.52
N ALA A 21 5.32 -31.97 -18.05
CA ALA A 21 5.37 -30.53 -17.79
C ALA A 21 5.99 -30.17 -16.42
N ALA A 22 6.21 -31.16 -15.53
CA ALA A 22 6.82 -30.95 -14.21
C ALA A 22 8.33 -30.71 -14.26
N VAL A 23 8.97 -30.92 -15.40
CA VAL A 23 10.44 -30.79 -15.57
C VAL A 23 10.86 -29.43 -16.14
N TRP A 24 9.90 -28.59 -16.59
CA TRP A 24 10.21 -27.24 -17.12
C TRP A 24 9.19 -26.19 -16.67
N PRO A 25 9.61 -25.10 -15.96
CA PRO A 25 8.76 -23.95 -15.71
C PRO A 25 8.66 -23.08 -16.97
N PRO A 26 7.51 -22.45 -17.24
CA PRO A 26 6.88 -21.57 -16.29
C PRO A 26 5.50 -22.05 -15.86
N ARG A 27 5.27 -22.13 -14.55
CA ARG A 27 3.95 -22.32 -13.97
C ARG A 27 2.97 -21.31 -14.59
N ARG A 28 2.01 -21.82 -15.35
CA ARG A 28 0.99 -20.95 -15.93
C ARG A 28 0.14 -20.42 -14.78
N LEU A 29 0.13 -19.12 -14.59
CA LEU A 29 -0.74 -18.47 -13.62
C LEU A 29 -2.20 -18.89 -13.86
N PRO A 30 -2.99 -19.07 -12.79
CA PRO A 30 -4.36 -19.53 -12.90
C PRO A 30 -5.20 -18.54 -13.73
N ILE A 31 -6.06 -19.08 -14.59
CA ILE A 31 -7.02 -18.30 -15.36
C ILE A 31 -8.41 -18.64 -14.80
N VAL A 32 -9.05 -17.65 -14.18
CA VAL A 32 -10.39 -17.79 -13.61
C VAL A 32 -11.31 -16.79 -14.30
N LEU A 33 -12.43 -17.28 -14.84
CA LEU A 33 -13.40 -16.46 -15.58
C LEU A 33 -12.79 -15.61 -16.71
N GLY A 34 -11.75 -16.12 -17.39
CA GLY A 34 -11.07 -15.38 -18.45
C GLY A 34 -10.04 -14.36 -17.98
N LEU A 35 -9.85 -14.22 -16.69
CA LEU A 35 -8.83 -13.36 -16.07
C LEU A 35 -7.62 -14.18 -15.64
N ARG A 36 -6.42 -13.71 -15.94
CA ARG A 36 -5.19 -14.26 -15.39
C ARG A 36 -4.86 -13.54 -14.09
N LEU A 37 -4.73 -14.30 -13.01
CA LEU A 37 -4.45 -13.79 -11.69
C LEU A 37 -2.94 -13.74 -11.47
N PHE A 38 -2.45 -12.61 -10.97
CA PHE A 38 -1.06 -12.39 -10.61
C PHE A 38 -1.02 -12.12 -9.11
N PRO A 39 -0.60 -13.11 -8.27
CA PRO A 39 -0.39 -12.85 -6.86
C PRO A 39 0.75 -11.85 -6.68
N ARG A 40 0.67 -11.05 -5.63
CA ARG A 40 1.79 -10.22 -5.18
C ARG A 40 2.86 -11.14 -4.60
N SER A 41 4.14 -10.79 -4.74
CA SER A 41 5.22 -11.50 -4.06
C SER A 41 5.05 -11.32 -2.55
N GLY A 42 4.76 -12.42 -1.85
CA GLY A 42 4.64 -12.46 -0.40
C GLY A 42 5.99 -12.49 0.32
N ASN A 43 5.93 -12.46 1.64
CA ASN A 43 7.10 -12.66 2.51
C ASN A 43 7.59 -14.13 2.47
N ALA A 44 8.62 -14.47 3.24
CA ALA A 44 9.18 -15.82 3.27
C ALA A 44 8.16 -16.86 3.76
N ASP A 45 7.27 -16.48 4.68
CA ASP A 45 6.26 -17.34 5.26
C ASP A 45 5.11 -17.60 4.28
N ASP A 46 4.69 -16.57 3.53
CA ASP A 46 3.71 -16.70 2.44
C ASP A 46 4.24 -17.63 1.34
N MET A 47 5.53 -17.54 1.02
CA MET A 47 6.16 -18.46 0.05
C MET A 47 6.25 -19.90 0.58
N ALA A 48 6.47 -20.10 1.88
CA ALA A 48 6.48 -21.40 2.50
C ALA A 48 5.10 -22.05 2.45
N LEU A 49 4.06 -21.29 2.85
CA LEU A 49 2.67 -21.74 2.78
C LEU A 49 2.24 -21.99 1.33
N GLY A 50 2.56 -21.12 0.40
CA GLY A 50 2.30 -21.30 -1.03
C GLY A 50 2.92 -22.58 -1.60
N ARG A 51 4.10 -22.96 -1.09
CA ARG A 51 4.79 -24.20 -1.48
C ARG A 51 4.03 -25.44 -0.97
N VAL A 52 3.61 -25.44 0.29
CA VAL A 52 2.81 -26.51 0.88
C VAL A 52 1.46 -26.65 0.16
N LEU A 53 0.73 -25.54 0.00
CA LEU A 53 -0.57 -25.55 -0.68
C LEU A 53 -0.45 -25.93 -2.16
N SER A 54 0.65 -25.61 -2.83
CA SER A 54 0.86 -26.02 -4.22
C SER A 54 1.06 -27.51 -4.40
N GLY A 55 1.54 -28.21 -3.37
CA GLY A 55 1.67 -29.67 -3.31
C GLY A 55 0.38 -30.40 -2.94
N ALA A 56 -0.59 -29.72 -2.34
CA ALA A 56 -1.86 -30.33 -1.91
C ALA A 56 -2.82 -30.52 -3.09
N GLU A 57 -3.72 -31.51 -2.96
CA GLU A 57 -4.80 -31.71 -3.93
C GLU A 57 -5.72 -30.48 -4.04
N PRO A 58 -6.32 -30.22 -5.21
CA PRO A 58 -7.16 -29.04 -5.41
C PRO A 58 -8.34 -28.94 -4.42
N ALA A 59 -8.96 -30.06 -4.05
CA ALA A 59 -10.05 -30.11 -3.08
C ALA A 59 -9.57 -29.77 -1.67
N THR A 60 -8.44 -30.34 -1.24
CA THR A 60 -7.79 -30.07 0.05
C THR A 60 -7.36 -28.62 0.15
N ARG A 61 -6.78 -28.05 -0.92
CA ARG A 61 -6.40 -26.63 -1.00
C ARG A 61 -7.62 -25.73 -0.88
N GLY A 62 -8.73 -26.07 -1.58
CA GLY A 62 -9.99 -25.34 -1.49
C GLY A 62 -10.58 -25.38 -0.07
N ALA A 63 -10.55 -26.54 0.57
CA ALA A 63 -10.99 -26.70 1.96
C ALA A 63 -10.16 -25.85 2.92
N PHE A 64 -8.83 -25.87 2.77
CA PHE A 64 -7.91 -25.07 3.59
C PHE A 64 -8.20 -23.56 3.47
N VAL A 65 -8.34 -23.03 2.24
CA VAL A 65 -8.63 -21.62 2.02
C VAL A 65 -9.97 -21.22 2.65
N LEU A 66 -11.03 -22.00 2.42
CA LEU A 66 -12.35 -21.70 2.97
C LEU A 66 -12.35 -21.71 4.52
N ARG A 67 -11.61 -22.63 5.12
CA ARG A 67 -11.55 -22.76 6.56
C ARG A 67 -10.65 -21.74 7.24
N HIS A 68 -9.40 -21.60 6.76
CA HIS A 68 -8.35 -20.84 7.44
C HIS A 68 -8.16 -19.42 6.90
N VAL A 69 -8.52 -19.15 5.65
CA VAL A 69 -8.41 -17.80 5.05
C VAL A 69 -9.75 -17.07 5.11
N ASP A 70 -10.84 -17.76 4.70
CA ASP A 70 -12.19 -17.16 4.71
C ASP A 70 -12.88 -17.32 6.08
N GLY A 71 -12.34 -18.15 6.99
CA GLY A 71 -12.84 -18.33 8.35
C GLY A 71 -14.21 -18.99 8.44
N LEU A 72 -14.59 -19.79 7.44
CA LEU A 72 -15.89 -20.46 7.41
C LEU A 72 -15.94 -21.63 8.40
N SER A 73 -17.12 -21.87 8.96
CA SER A 73 -17.38 -23.04 9.82
C SER A 73 -17.31 -24.35 9.02
N GLU A 74 -17.03 -25.46 9.69
CA GLU A 74 -16.97 -26.77 9.05
C GLU A 74 -18.22 -27.13 8.23
N PRO A 75 -19.47 -26.91 8.70
CA PRO A 75 -20.65 -27.16 7.91
C PRO A 75 -20.72 -26.36 6.62
N GLU A 76 -20.34 -25.07 6.68
CA GLU A 76 -20.33 -24.18 5.52
C GLU A 76 -19.28 -24.60 4.48
N VAL A 77 -18.09 -25.01 4.94
CA VAL A 77 -17.04 -25.52 4.05
C VAL A 77 -17.51 -26.79 3.34
N LEU A 78 -18.11 -27.76 4.10
CA LEU A 78 -18.62 -28.99 3.52
C LEU A 78 -19.74 -28.71 2.50
N GLU A 79 -20.63 -27.78 2.77
CA GLU A 79 -21.70 -27.38 1.84
C GLU A 79 -21.13 -26.79 0.55
N LEU A 80 -20.18 -25.86 0.66
CA LEU A 80 -19.55 -25.22 -0.49
C LEU A 80 -18.75 -26.20 -1.35
N LEU A 81 -18.04 -27.14 -0.73
CA LEU A 81 -17.29 -28.17 -1.44
C LEU A 81 -18.23 -29.15 -2.18
N ARG A 82 -19.36 -29.55 -1.57
CA ARG A 82 -20.41 -30.35 -2.23
C ARG A 82 -21.01 -29.58 -3.41
N ALA A 83 -21.38 -28.33 -3.19
CA ALA A 83 -21.92 -27.46 -4.25
C ALA A 83 -20.91 -27.22 -5.40
N ALA A 84 -19.61 -27.31 -5.10
CA ALA A 84 -18.55 -27.22 -6.10
C ALA A 84 -18.32 -28.54 -6.85
N GLY A 85 -18.90 -29.65 -6.40
CA GLY A 85 -18.79 -30.96 -7.03
C GLY A 85 -17.56 -31.77 -6.57
N VAL A 86 -17.10 -31.56 -5.34
CA VAL A 86 -16.08 -32.40 -4.70
C VAL A 86 -16.71 -33.72 -4.30
N GLU A 87 -16.10 -34.84 -4.64
CA GLU A 87 -16.66 -36.18 -4.38
C GLU A 87 -16.61 -36.58 -2.89
N ASP A 88 -15.49 -36.21 -2.23
CA ASP A 88 -15.30 -36.43 -0.80
C ASP A 88 -14.95 -35.11 -0.07
N PRO A 89 -15.94 -34.28 0.28
CA PRO A 89 -15.72 -33.03 1.00
C PRO A 89 -15.15 -33.22 2.40
N ALA A 90 -15.55 -34.28 3.11
CA ALA A 90 -15.10 -34.55 4.47
C ALA A 90 -13.62 -35.02 4.49
N GLY A 91 -13.25 -35.86 3.54
CA GLY A 91 -11.86 -36.29 3.35
C GLY A 91 -10.95 -35.10 2.95
N ALA A 92 -11.45 -34.24 2.08
CA ALA A 92 -10.72 -33.02 1.68
C ALA A 92 -10.50 -32.04 2.84
N LEU A 93 -11.52 -31.84 3.70
CA LEU A 93 -11.41 -31.01 4.90
C LEU A 93 -10.48 -31.63 5.93
N GLY A 94 -10.62 -32.93 6.24
CA GLY A 94 -9.72 -33.62 7.15
C GLY A 94 -8.28 -33.71 6.65
N ALA A 95 -8.04 -33.70 5.33
CA ALA A 95 -6.71 -33.57 4.74
C ALA A 95 -6.16 -32.15 4.89
N ALA A 96 -7.01 -31.15 4.78
CA ALA A 96 -6.63 -29.73 4.99
C ALA A 96 -6.19 -29.47 6.43
N ASP A 97 -6.92 -30.01 7.41
CA ASP A 97 -6.59 -29.88 8.84
C ASP A 97 -5.32 -30.65 9.25
N ARG A 98 -4.90 -31.66 8.46
CA ARG A 98 -3.66 -32.42 8.66
C ARG A 98 -2.47 -31.93 7.84
N LEU A 99 -2.61 -30.85 7.08
CA LEU A 99 -1.47 -30.28 6.33
C LEU A 99 -0.37 -29.90 7.32
N ASP A 100 0.79 -30.53 7.19
CA ASP A 100 1.97 -30.16 7.96
C ASP A 100 2.55 -28.85 7.37
N LEU A 101 2.26 -27.78 8.06
CA LEU A 101 2.71 -26.44 7.69
C LEU A 101 4.16 -26.16 8.12
N GLY A 102 4.79 -27.09 8.89
CA GLY A 102 6.15 -26.93 9.41
C GLY A 102 6.33 -25.59 10.13
N ASN A 103 7.38 -24.82 9.78
CA ASN A 103 7.53 -23.44 10.22
C ASN A 103 6.38 -22.53 9.74
N GLY A 104 5.51 -23.01 8.87
CA GLY A 104 4.30 -22.33 8.41
C GLY A 104 3.10 -22.46 9.35
N ALA A 105 3.21 -23.15 10.51
CA ALA A 105 2.17 -23.07 11.56
C ALA A 105 2.06 -21.63 12.11
N ALA A 106 3.19 -20.92 12.20
CA ALA A 106 3.21 -19.48 12.42
C ALA A 106 2.54 -18.72 11.25
N ALA A 107 2.68 -19.18 10.00
CA ALA A 107 2.04 -18.58 8.84
C ALA A 107 0.53 -18.84 8.78
N ALA A 108 0.04 -19.99 9.24
CA ALA A 108 -1.41 -20.25 9.35
C ALA A 108 -2.05 -19.41 10.46
N SER A 109 -1.38 -19.26 11.60
CA SER A 109 -1.77 -18.29 12.64
C SER A 109 -1.62 -16.85 12.16
N ALA A 110 -0.61 -16.56 11.34
CA ALA A 110 -0.39 -15.29 10.70
C ALA A 110 -1.42 -14.99 9.60
N LEU A 111 -1.99 -15.96 8.90
CA LEU A 111 -3.13 -15.76 7.97
C LEU A 111 -4.40 -15.31 8.70
N SER A 112 -4.58 -15.70 9.95
CA SER A 112 -5.66 -15.22 10.82
C SER A 112 -5.32 -13.86 11.46
N ALA A 113 -4.04 -13.51 11.58
CA ALA A 113 -3.53 -12.36 12.33
C ALA A 113 -2.70 -11.36 11.48
N ALA A 114 -2.34 -11.69 10.26
CA ALA A 114 -1.34 -10.94 9.52
C ALA A 114 -1.92 -9.93 8.52
N GLY A 115 -1.13 -8.90 8.30
CA GLY A 115 -1.25 -7.89 7.27
C GLY A 115 -1.36 -8.42 5.83
N PRO A 116 -1.18 -7.58 4.80
CA PRO A 116 -1.44 -7.95 3.40
C PRO A 116 -0.61 -9.16 2.97
N SER A 117 -1.21 -10.34 3.05
CA SER A 117 -0.62 -11.58 2.61
C SER A 117 -0.79 -11.73 1.09
N GLU A 118 0.06 -12.56 0.47
CA GLU A 118 -0.06 -12.98 -0.94
C GLU A 118 -1.47 -13.53 -1.26
N PHE A 119 -2.16 -14.06 -0.25
CA PHE A 119 -3.49 -14.68 -0.36
C PHE A 119 -4.64 -13.68 -0.21
N ASP A 120 -4.36 -12.40 0.04
CA ASP A 120 -5.39 -11.36 0.06
C ASP A 120 -5.96 -11.17 -1.36
N ALA A 121 -7.25 -11.46 -1.50
CA ALA A 121 -7.96 -11.32 -2.77
C ALA A 121 -7.89 -9.89 -3.35
N CYS A 122 -7.68 -8.88 -2.51
CA CYS A 122 -7.56 -7.49 -2.93
C CYS A 122 -6.17 -7.13 -3.44
N THR A 123 -5.16 -7.96 -3.18
CA THR A 123 -3.80 -7.80 -3.72
C THR A 123 -3.59 -8.56 -5.03
N VAL A 124 -4.55 -9.40 -5.43
CA VAL A 124 -4.48 -10.16 -6.67
C VAL A 124 -4.76 -9.24 -7.86
N ARG A 125 -3.79 -9.10 -8.74
CA ARG A 125 -3.96 -8.38 -10.01
C ARG A 125 -4.56 -9.32 -11.06
N ALA A 126 -5.64 -8.91 -11.69
CA ALA A 126 -6.30 -9.66 -12.76
C ALA A 126 -6.06 -8.97 -14.11
N GLN A 127 -5.66 -9.74 -15.14
CA GLN A 127 -5.56 -9.24 -16.51
C GLN A 127 -6.42 -10.06 -17.46
N PRO A 128 -7.20 -9.44 -18.34
CA PRO A 128 -7.97 -10.15 -19.38
C PRO A 128 -7.05 -10.96 -20.30
N THR A 129 -7.44 -12.21 -20.59
CA THR A 129 -6.61 -13.13 -21.40
C THR A 129 -6.55 -12.78 -22.88
N ASP A 130 -7.52 -12.04 -23.40
CA ASP A 130 -7.56 -11.57 -24.78
C ASP A 130 -6.47 -10.53 -25.07
N LEU A 131 -6.18 -9.61 -24.15
CA LEU A 131 -5.06 -8.67 -24.26
C LEU A 131 -3.72 -9.40 -24.28
N LEU A 132 -3.58 -10.46 -23.48
CA LEU A 132 -2.37 -11.29 -23.47
C LEU A 132 -2.21 -12.08 -24.77
N ARG A 133 -3.34 -12.57 -25.36
CA ARG A 133 -3.33 -13.22 -26.69
C ARG A 133 -2.92 -12.24 -27.78
N ARG A 134 -3.43 -11.01 -27.73
CA ARG A 134 -3.10 -9.96 -28.71
C ARG A 134 -1.62 -9.60 -28.64
N ARG A 135 -1.07 -9.36 -27.41
CA ARG A 135 0.37 -9.12 -27.20
C ARG A 135 1.24 -10.30 -27.65
N ARG A 136 0.79 -11.54 -27.46
CA ARG A 136 1.52 -12.73 -27.92
C ARG A 136 1.53 -12.84 -29.45
N ARG A 137 0.41 -12.51 -30.11
CA ARG A 137 0.32 -12.47 -31.57
C ARG A 137 1.21 -11.38 -32.17
N THR A 138 1.25 -10.19 -31.57
CA THR A 138 2.13 -9.10 -32.03
C THR A 138 3.61 -9.42 -31.82
N ARG A 139 4.00 -10.08 -30.72
CA ARG A 139 5.37 -10.55 -30.48
C ARG A 139 5.77 -11.69 -31.42
N LEU A 140 4.87 -12.61 -31.71
CA LEU A 140 5.11 -13.68 -32.69
C LEU A 140 5.22 -13.11 -34.11
N ALA A 141 4.39 -12.16 -34.48
CA ALA A 141 4.51 -11.45 -35.76
C ALA A 141 5.84 -10.69 -35.86
N GLY A 142 6.25 -9.99 -34.80
CA GLY A 142 7.55 -9.33 -34.70
C GLY A 142 8.73 -10.30 -34.79
N ALA A 143 8.65 -11.45 -34.14
CA ALA A 143 9.70 -12.48 -34.20
C ALA A 143 9.81 -13.12 -35.59
N VAL A 144 8.69 -13.32 -36.31
CA VAL A 144 8.68 -13.82 -37.69
C VAL A 144 9.31 -12.80 -38.64
N VAL A 145 9.00 -11.51 -38.47
CA VAL A 145 9.61 -10.42 -39.27
C VAL A 145 11.12 -10.33 -38.98
N LEU A 146 11.52 -10.45 -37.70
CA LEU A 146 12.96 -10.45 -37.33
C LEU A 146 13.70 -11.67 -37.90
N ALA A 147 13.10 -12.86 -37.85
CA ALA A 147 13.67 -14.07 -38.44
C ALA A 147 13.79 -13.96 -39.98
N ALA A 148 12.82 -13.36 -40.64
CA ALA A 148 12.88 -13.09 -42.07
C ALA A 148 13.98 -12.08 -42.45
N LEU A 149 14.18 -11.05 -41.61
CA LEU A 149 15.28 -10.09 -41.76
C LEU A 149 16.65 -10.72 -41.52
N VAL A 150 16.80 -11.57 -40.49
CA VAL A 150 18.07 -12.28 -40.19
C VAL A 150 18.43 -13.30 -41.30
N THR A 151 17.43 -13.98 -41.87
CA THR A 151 17.70 -14.90 -43.01
C THR A 151 18.07 -14.16 -44.29
N SER A 152 17.54 -12.97 -44.54
CA SER A 152 17.93 -12.16 -45.70
C SER A 152 19.32 -11.52 -45.53
N THR A 153 19.75 -11.18 -44.30
CA THR A 153 21.13 -10.70 -44.06
C THR A 153 22.17 -11.83 -44.08
N ALA A 154 21.82 -13.05 -43.67
CA ALA A 154 22.71 -14.19 -43.72
C ALA A 154 23.06 -14.65 -45.15
N LEU A 155 22.22 -14.37 -46.15
CA LEU A 155 22.48 -14.65 -47.56
C LEU A 155 23.41 -13.61 -48.24
N VAL A 156 23.68 -12.47 -47.60
CA VAL A 156 24.60 -11.44 -48.14
C VAL A 156 25.98 -11.48 -47.47
N ALA A 157 26.15 -12.22 -46.37
CA ALA A 157 27.35 -12.21 -45.53
C ALA A 157 28.21 -13.50 -45.62
N THR A 158 28.04 -14.33 -46.67
CA THR A 158 29.01 -15.42 -46.94
C THR A 158 30.12 -14.94 -47.85
N GLY A 159 31.05 -14.23 -47.28
CA GLY A 159 32.29 -13.85 -47.93
C GLY A 159 33.08 -12.88 -47.07
N GLN A 160 33.85 -13.39 -46.13
CA GLN A 160 35.24 -13.05 -45.85
C GLN A 160 35.68 -13.51 -44.46
N ASP A 161 36.67 -14.28 -44.51
CA ASP A 161 37.75 -14.77 -43.67
C ASP A 161 37.89 -14.33 -42.18
N THR A 162 38.13 -15.41 -41.43
CA THR A 162 38.82 -15.63 -40.16
C THR A 162 39.91 -14.65 -39.75
N GLU A 163 39.86 -14.20 -38.48
CA GLU A 163 41.07 -14.22 -37.63
C GLU A 163 40.67 -14.50 -36.16
N GLU A 164 41.34 -15.49 -35.64
CA GLU A 164 41.26 -16.04 -34.29
C GLU A 164 42.06 -15.16 -33.34
N SER A 165 41.47 -14.76 -32.22
CA SER A 165 42.22 -14.26 -31.08
C SER A 165 41.63 -14.77 -29.78
N ASP A 166 42.33 -15.71 -29.20
CA ASP A 166 42.24 -16.16 -27.82
C ASP A 166 42.31 -15.00 -26.84
N ALA A 167 41.34 -14.94 -25.94
CA ALA A 167 41.53 -14.31 -24.65
C ALA A 167 40.59 -14.94 -23.59
N THR A 168 41.13 -15.90 -22.88
CA THR A 168 40.68 -16.35 -21.57
C THR A 168 40.59 -15.17 -20.59
N GLY A 169 39.43 -14.97 -20.02
CA GLY A 169 39.24 -13.99 -18.94
C GLY A 169 37.80 -13.94 -18.48
N SER A 170 37.37 -14.91 -17.67
CA SER A 170 36.08 -14.87 -16.99
C SER A 170 36.02 -13.74 -15.98
N GLY A 171 35.65 -12.56 -16.44
CA GLY A 171 35.15 -11.49 -15.62
C GLY A 171 33.82 -11.08 -16.22
N VAL A 172 32.68 -11.47 -15.61
CA VAL A 172 31.39 -10.89 -15.93
C VAL A 172 31.45 -9.45 -15.45
N ALA A 173 32.05 -8.58 -16.27
CA ALA A 173 31.84 -7.14 -16.13
C ALA A 173 30.36 -6.92 -16.36
N ARG A 174 29.59 -6.68 -15.27
CA ARG A 174 28.32 -6.01 -15.38
C ARG A 174 28.62 -4.68 -16.06
N SER A 175 28.43 -4.63 -17.36
CA SER A 175 28.37 -3.37 -18.09
C SER A 175 27.23 -2.60 -17.43
N ALA A 176 27.56 -1.58 -16.63
CA ALA A 176 26.58 -0.69 -16.04
C ALA A 176 25.88 -0.03 -17.22
N TYR A 177 24.65 -0.45 -17.51
CA TYR A 177 23.80 0.19 -18.50
C TYR A 177 23.50 1.58 -17.96
N ALA A 178 24.15 2.60 -18.51
CA ALA A 178 23.83 3.98 -18.26
C ALA A 178 22.75 4.40 -19.27
N PRO A 179 21.51 4.63 -18.84
CA PRO A 179 20.44 5.05 -19.75
C PRO A 179 20.79 6.41 -20.33
N ALA A 180 20.65 6.58 -21.65
CA ALA A 180 20.83 7.86 -22.31
C ALA A 180 19.51 8.66 -22.32
N ALA A 181 19.58 9.98 -22.39
CA ALA A 181 18.41 10.87 -22.39
C ALA A 181 17.43 10.55 -23.54
N GLN A 182 17.92 10.14 -24.69
CA GLN A 182 17.13 9.72 -25.84
C GLN A 182 16.37 8.40 -25.62
N ASP A 183 16.78 7.59 -24.66
CA ASP A 183 16.16 6.29 -24.34
C ASP A 183 15.07 6.43 -23.26
N LEU A 184 14.83 7.64 -22.74
CA LEU A 184 13.77 7.89 -21.79
C LEU A 184 12.41 7.48 -22.36
N ARG A 185 11.66 6.71 -21.58
CA ARG A 185 10.32 6.28 -21.97
C ARG A 185 9.37 7.45 -21.87
N ARG A 186 8.53 7.62 -22.89
CA ARG A 186 7.44 8.59 -22.92
C ARG A 186 6.14 7.87 -23.16
N THR A 187 5.11 8.20 -22.42
CA THR A 187 3.79 7.60 -22.50
C THR A 187 2.88 8.48 -23.35
N ASP A 188 2.02 7.86 -24.14
CA ASP A 188 1.01 8.58 -24.91
C ASP A 188 0.11 9.41 -23.96
N PRO A 189 -0.14 10.69 -24.26
CA PRO A 189 -0.98 11.56 -23.44
C PRO A 189 -2.40 11.08 -23.18
N ALA A 190 -2.96 10.23 -24.05
CA ALA A 190 -4.31 9.69 -23.93
C ALA A 190 -4.36 8.32 -23.25
N LEU A 191 -3.21 7.64 -23.03
CA LEU A 191 -3.15 6.26 -22.55
C LEU A 191 -3.89 6.04 -21.23
N TRP A 192 -3.87 6.99 -20.33
CA TRP A 192 -4.49 6.89 -19.01
C TRP A 192 -6.00 6.63 -19.07
N ALA A 193 -6.68 7.09 -20.14
CA ALA A 193 -8.11 6.91 -20.31
C ALA A 193 -8.49 5.54 -20.93
N ASP A 194 -7.52 4.84 -21.53
CA ASP A 194 -7.73 3.56 -22.24
C ASP A 194 -6.95 2.39 -21.60
N THR A 195 -6.40 2.59 -20.42
CA THR A 195 -5.64 1.56 -19.71
C THR A 195 -6.37 1.06 -18.47
N SER A 196 -6.26 -0.23 -18.18
CA SER A 196 -6.72 -0.81 -16.92
C SER A 196 -5.71 -0.60 -15.77
N ARG A 197 -4.53 -0.07 -16.07
CA ARG A 197 -3.49 0.21 -15.10
C ARG A 197 -3.29 1.73 -15.00
N VAL A 198 -3.95 2.33 -14.05
CA VAL A 198 -3.91 3.77 -13.78
C VAL A 198 -2.96 4.02 -12.59
N ASP A 199 -1.68 4.17 -12.93
CA ASP A 199 -0.59 4.47 -12.00
C ASP A 199 0.47 5.36 -12.71
N PHE A 200 1.65 5.57 -12.12
CA PHE A 200 2.71 6.37 -12.73
C PHE A 200 3.08 5.94 -14.16
N THR A 201 2.86 4.69 -14.53
CA THR A 201 3.16 4.22 -15.90
C THR A 201 2.22 4.80 -16.96
N ALA A 202 1.07 5.34 -16.56
CA ALA A 202 0.11 6.00 -17.43
C ALA A 202 0.32 7.53 -17.52
N TRP A 203 1.32 8.08 -16.82
CA TRP A 203 1.61 9.52 -16.88
C TRP A 203 2.35 9.87 -18.17
N PRO A 204 1.87 10.86 -18.94
CA PRO A 204 2.64 11.43 -20.05
C PRO A 204 3.77 12.34 -19.53
N ALA A 205 4.77 12.56 -20.35
CA ALA A 205 5.75 13.60 -20.11
C ALA A 205 5.11 14.98 -20.28
N ARG A 206 5.31 15.90 -19.33
CA ARG A 206 4.77 17.25 -19.32
C ARG A 206 5.84 18.28 -18.96
N GLY A 207 5.57 19.54 -19.21
CA GLY A 207 6.49 20.66 -18.99
C GLY A 207 7.17 21.10 -20.29
N ASP A 208 7.74 22.29 -20.28
CA ASP A 208 8.30 22.98 -21.44
C ASP A 208 9.75 22.57 -21.80
N ARG A 209 10.40 21.75 -20.95
CA ARG A 209 11.79 21.30 -21.14
C ARG A 209 11.92 19.79 -21.37
N THR A 210 10.85 19.14 -21.78
CA THR A 210 10.85 17.68 -22.02
C THR A 210 11.83 17.24 -23.12
N ASP A 211 12.22 18.14 -24.03
CA ASP A 211 13.15 17.86 -25.13
C ASP A 211 14.58 18.40 -24.87
N ASP A 212 14.82 18.98 -23.69
CA ASP A 212 16.16 19.45 -23.30
C ASP A 212 17.07 18.26 -22.95
N THR A 213 17.73 17.72 -23.98
CA THR A 213 18.60 16.54 -23.86
C THR A 213 19.74 16.77 -22.86
N ALA A 214 20.27 17.98 -22.76
CA ALA A 214 21.36 18.29 -21.84
C ALA A 214 20.91 18.24 -20.39
N LEU A 215 19.74 18.82 -20.07
CA LEU A 215 19.10 18.73 -18.76
C LEU A 215 18.79 17.28 -18.38
N LEU A 216 18.14 16.55 -19.27
CA LEU A 216 17.75 15.16 -19.04
C LEU A 216 18.97 14.25 -18.84
N THR A 217 20.08 14.50 -19.54
CA THR A 217 21.34 13.78 -19.34
C THR A 217 21.91 14.05 -17.94
N ARG A 218 21.96 15.30 -17.48
CA ARG A 218 22.42 15.62 -16.12
C ARG A 218 21.59 14.95 -15.04
N ALA A 219 20.26 14.95 -15.18
CA ALA A 219 19.36 14.29 -14.24
C ALA A 219 19.59 12.78 -14.18
N LEU A 220 19.76 12.11 -15.34
CA LEU A 220 20.04 10.68 -15.43
C LEU A 220 21.41 10.32 -14.89
N ASP A 221 22.45 11.08 -15.22
CA ASP A 221 23.79 10.85 -14.74
C ASP A 221 23.86 11.00 -13.22
N THR A 222 23.16 12.01 -12.67
CA THR A 222 23.07 12.23 -11.23
C THR A 222 22.39 11.04 -10.56
N TRP A 223 21.32 10.47 -11.14
CA TRP A 223 20.65 9.29 -10.56
C TRP A 223 21.46 8.01 -10.74
N SER A 224 22.13 7.83 -11.86
CA SER A 224 22.89 6.63 -12.18
C SER A 224 24.24 6.57 -11.45
N SER A 225 24.86 7.70 -11.23
CA SER A 225 26.18 7.86 -10.60
C SER A 225 26.26 9.18 -9.84
N PRO A 226 25.65 9.25 -8.63
CA PRO A 226 25.61 10.49 -7.87
C PRO A 226 27.00 11.12 -7.67
N PRO A 227 27.21 12.35 -8.11
CA PRO A 227 28.50 13.03 -7.94
C PRO A 227 28.75 13.32 -6.45
N ARG A 228 29.99 13.11 -6.00
CA ARG A 228 30.36 13.35 -4.61
C ARG A 228 30.60 14.84 -4.36
N GLY A 229 29.80 15.44 -3.45
CA GLY A 229 30.06 16.77 -2.91
C GLY A 229 29.58 17.98 -3.73
N THR A 230 28.97 17.76 -4.90
CA THR A 230 28.47 18.84 -5.77
C THR A 230 26.95 18.84 -5.94
N THR A 231 26.29 17.80 -5.49
CA THR A 231 24.83 17.62 -5.59
C THR A 231 24.33 17.07 -4.26
N ASP A 232 23.22 17.60 -3.77
CA ASP A 232 22.54 17.06 -2.61
C ASP A 232 21.69 15.86 -3.03
N VAL A 233 22.05 14.66 -2.54
CA VAL A 233 21.38 13.40 -2.93
C VAL A 233 20.76 12.75 -1.72
N SER A 234 19.43 12.62 -1.76
CA SER A 234 18.63 12.01 -0.70
C SER A 234 17.84 10.81 -1.22
N PHE A 235 17.88 9.73 -0.45
CA PHE A 235 17.03 8.55 -0.67
C PHE A 235 16.12 8.40 0.55
N ALA A 236 14.81 8.35 0.31
CA ALA A 236 13.86 8.08 1.38
C ALA A 236 14.18 6.72 2.05
N PRO A 237 14.00 6.57 3.37
CA PRO A 237 14.33 5.34 4.08
C PRO A 237 13.81 4.08 3.39
N GLY A 238 14.67 3.05 3.25
CA GLY A 238 14.35 1.79 2.59
C GLY A 238 14.18 1.85 1.09
N THR A 239 14.56 2.96 0.46
CA THR A 239 14.63 3.07 -1.00
C THR A 239 15.98 2.51 -1.48
N PRO A 240 15.99 1.58 -2.47
CA PRO A 240 17.25 1.10 -3.05
C PRO A 240 18.04 2.24 -3.68
N THR A 241 19.35 2.25 -3.44
CA THR A 241 20.27 3.29 -3.95
C THR A 241 20.93 2.91 -5.28
N ASP A 242 20.66 1.71 -5.79
CA ASP A 242 21.17 1.25 -7.07
C ASP A 242 20.72 2.16 -8.22
N PRO A 243 21.49 2.25 -9.30
CA PRO A 243 21.07 2.90 -10.54
C PRO A 243 19.70 2.37 -11.04
N PRO A 244 18.96 3.13 -11.86
CA PRO A 244 17.74 2.63 -12.47
C PRO A 244 18.05 1.37 -13.31
N PRO A 245 17.21 0.30 -13.19
CA PRO A 245 17.48 -1.00 -13.83
C PRO A 245 17.30 -1.00 -15.36
N GLY A 246 16.95 0.12 -15.94
CA GLY A 246 16.69 0.34 -17.35
C GLY A 246 16.31 1.79 -17.61
N SER A 247 15.85 2.11 -18.83
CA SER A 247 15.44 3.48 -19.19
C SER A 247 14.24 3.91 -18.37
N PRO A 248 14.36 4.94 -17.50
CA PRO A 248 13.23 5.48 -16.75
C PRO A 248 12.20 6.13 -17.68
N GLN A 249 11.01 6.34 -17.15
CA GLN A 249 9.97 7.13 -17.78
C GLN A 249 10.11 8.60 -17.35
N LEU A 250 10.06 9.51 -18.32
CA LEU A 250 9.95 10.93 -18.04
C LEU A 250 8.51 11.27 -17.70
N LEU A 251 8.29 11.93 -16.56
CA LEU A 251 6.98 12.39 -16.11
C LEU A 251 6.85 13.91 -16.26
N TYR A 252 7.96 14.66 -15.99
CA TYR A 252 7.98 16.11 -16.05
C TYR A 252 9.40 16.62 -16.33
N ALA A 253 9.50 17.68 -17.10
CA ALA A 253 10.70 18.51 -17.19
C ALA A 253 10.28 19.95 -17.50
N GLY A 254 10.54 20.87 -16.57
CA GLY A 254 10.12 22.26 -16.72
C GLY A 254 10.63 23.13 -15.59
N GLU A 255 10.23 24.41 -15.61
CA GLU A 255 10.58 25.37 -14.58
C GLU A 255 9.40 25.60 -13.63
N VAL A 256 9.66 25.54 -12.33
CA VAL A 256 8.68 25.76 -11.26
C VAL A 256 9.34 26.57 -10.14
N ASP A 257 8.75 27.71 -9.77
CA ASP A 257 9.26 28.61 -8.72
C ASP A 257 10.74 29.01 -8.91
N GLY A 258 11.16 29.27 -10.17
CA GLY A 258 12.55 29.62 -10.51
C GLY A 258 13.55 28.48 -10.39
N ARG A 259 13.08 27.24 -10.32
CA ARG A 259 13.90 26.03 -10.30
C ARG A 259 13.56 25.15 -11.49
N THR A 260 14.58 24.60 -12.12
CA THR A 260 14.37 23.56 -13.12
C THR A 260 14.14 22.20 -12.42
N VAL A 261 13.04 21.53 -12.76
CA VAL A 261 12.64 20.27 -12.14
C VAL A 261 12.51 19.18 -13.20
N VAL A 262 13.08 18.00 -12.93
CA VAL A 262 12.89 16.80 -13.74
C VAL A 262 12.34 15.68 -12.84
N LEU A 263 11.23 15.07 -13.24
CA LEU A 263 10.65 13.90 -12.57
C LEU A 263 10.77 12.66 -13.45
N LEU A 264 11.38 11.62 -12.89
CA LEU A 264 11.62 10.34 -13.55
C LEU A 264 10.99 9.20 -12.74
N HIS A 265 10.56 8.13 -13.44
CA HIS A 265 10.01 6.93 -12.82
C HIS A 265 10.61 5.66 -13.44
N ASP A 266 11.21 4.77 -12.65
CA ASP A 266 11.85 3.54 -13.13
C ASP A 266 10.95 2.29 -13.05
N GLY A 267 9.70 2.46 -12.64
CA GLY A 267 8.73 1.38 -12.42
C GLY A 267 8.53 1.02 -10.94
N ARG A 268 9.42 1.47 -10.05
CA ARG A 268 9.36 1.25 -8.59
C ARG A 268 9.67 2.50 -7.78
N ARG A 269 10.46 3.42 -8.34
CA ARG A 269 10.93 4.62 -7.66
C ARG A 269 10.59 5.86 -8.49
N LEU A 270 10.27 6.94 -7.79
CA LEU A 270 10.30 8.29 -8.32
C LEU A 270 11.64 8.92 -8.00
N ALA A 271 12.18 9.68 -8.94
CA ALA A 271 13.32 10.54 -8.75
C ALA A 271 12.93 11.97 -9.15
N ARG A 272 13.16 12.93 -8.25
CA ARG A 272 13.03 14.36 -8.49
C ARG A 272 14.42 14.96 -8.50
N TYR A 273 14.85 15.41 -9.66
CA TYR A 273 16.06 16.18 -9.84
C TYR A 273 15.71 17.65 -9.95
N THR A 274 16.44 18.51 -9.26
CA THR A 274 16.22 19.96 -9.28
C THR A 274 17.54 20.70 -9.49
N GLU A 275 17.51 21.73 -10.36
CA GLU A 275 18.60 22.69 -10.52
C GLU A 275 18.10 24.07 -10.08
N PRO A 276 18.88 24.85 -9.32
CA PRO A 276 18.55 26.25 -9.08
C PRO A 276 18.58 27.00 -10.40
N ASP A 277 18.00 28.20 -10.46
CA ASP A 277 18.21 29.10 -11.57
C ASP A 277 19.66 29.56 -11.63
N ALA A 278 20.05 30.18 -12.75
CA ALA A 278 21.44 30.62 -12.99
C ALA A 278 21.95 31.66 -11.97
N SER A 279 21.09 32.23 -11.13
CA SER A 279 21.41 33.25 -10.12
C SER A 279 21.54 32.65 -8.70
N GLY A 280 21.10 31.40 -8.48
CA GLY A 280 21.11 30.76 -7.17
C GLY A 280 22.42 29.99 -6.89
N GLY A 281 23.04 30.25 -5.73
CA GLY A 281 24.26 29.55 -5.28
C GLY A 281 24.00 28.16 -4.67
N GLU A 282 22.78 27.64 -4.72
CA GLU A 282 22.43 26.33 -4.19
C GLU A 282 22.89 25.21 -5.13
N PRO A 283 23.34 24.06 -4.61
CA PRO A 283 23.67 22.91 -5.44
C PRO A 283 22.41 22.31 -6.09
N ALA A 284 22.60 21.59 -7.21
CA ALA A 284 21.55 20.72 -7.72
C ALA A 284 21.20 19.64 -6.67
N ALA A 285 19.97 19.18 -6.67
CA ALA A 285 19.51 18.17 -5.72
C ALA A 285 18.80 17.00 -6.42
N LEU A 286 18.94 15.80 -5.85
CA LEU A 286 18.23 14.59 -6.28
C LEU A 286 17.54 13.95 -5.06
N SER A 287 16.24 13.81 -5.13
CA SER A 287 15.46 13.07 -4.13
C SER A 287 14.84 11.82 -4.76
N VAL A 288 15.02 10.66 -4.14
CA VAL A 288 14.52 9.38 -4.66
C VAL A 288 13.67 8.69 -3.61
N ALA A 289 12.46 8.26 -3.98
CA ALA A 289 11.55 7.54 -3.09
C ALA A 289 10.90 6.34 -3.79
N ARG A 290 10.60 5.29 -3.00
CA ARG A 290 9.82 4.14 -3.48
C ARG A 290 8.37 4.52 -3.70
N VAL A 291 7.79 3.96 -4.77
CA VAL A 291 6.37 4.08 -5.11
C VAL A 291 5.83 2.76 -5.68
N ASP A 292 6.35 1.65 -5.17
CA ASP A 292 5.91 0.31 -5.61
C ASP A 292 4.40 0.14 -5.42
N ASP A 293 3.74 -0.43 -6.42
CA ASP A 293 2.30 -0.72 -6.37
C ASP A 293 1.40 0.51 -6.14
N ALA A 294 1.83 1.67 -6.59
CA ALA A 294 0.95 2.83 -6.64
C ALA A 294 -0.32 2.53 -7.44
N ASP A 295 -1.42 3.11 -7.02
CA ASP A 295 -2.75 3.00 -7.61
C ASP A 295 -3.28 4.39 -8.03
N VAL A 296 -4.56 4.46 -8.42
CA VAL A 296 -5.22 5.70 -8.86
C VAL A 296 -5.04 6.84 -7.88
N THR A 297 -5.13 6.57 -6.57
CA THR A 297 -5.05 7.60 -5.52
C THR A 297 -3.62 7.91 -5.11
N THR A 298 -2.78 6.89 -4.93
CA THR A 298 -1.40 7.05 -4.47
C THR A 298 -0.44 7.50 -5.56
N ALA A 299 -0.83 7.39 -6.83
CA ALA A 299 -0.15 7.99 -7.97
C ALA A 299 -0.82 9.27 -8.46
N ALA A 300 -1.68 9.90 -7.67
CA ALA A 300 -2.47 11.05 -8.12
C ALA A 300 -1.71 12.38 -8.07
N ALA A 301 -0.66 12.49 -7.26
CA ALA A 301 0.11 13.72 -7.09
C ALA A 301 1.57 13.42 -6.73
N VAL A 302 2.48 14.26 -7.20
CA VAL A 302 3.92 14.25 -6.85
C VAL A 302 4.36 15.66 -6.50
N ALA A 303 5.07 15.83 -5.39
CA ALA A 303 5.64 17.10 -5.00
C ALA A 303 6.78 17.51 -5.95
N VAL A 304 6.62 18.63 -6.65
CA VAL A 304 7.63 19.16 -7.59
C VAL A 304 8.56 20.16 -6.92
N THR A 305 8.01 21.06 -6.10
CA THR A 305 8.79 22.02 -5.30
C THR A 305 8.20 22.11 -3.90
N GLU A 306 9.08 22.50 -2.96
CA GLU A 306 8.70 22.93 -1.62
C GLU A 306 9.57 24.15 -1.28
N HIS A 307 8.94 25.29 -1.11
CA HIS A 307 9.62 26.56 -0.87
C HIS A 307 8.70 27.49 -0.07
N ASP A 308 9.29 28.29 0.84
CA ASP A 308 8.58 29.28 1.66
C ASP A 308 7.33 28.74 2.39
N GLY A 309 7.40 27.49 2.88
CA GLY A 309 6.29 26.85 3.59
C GLY A 309 5.10 26.47 2.70
N ALA A 310 5.29 26.37 1.41
CA ALA A 310 4.32 25.87 0.45
C ALA A 310 4.94 24.82 -0.48
N ALA A 311 4.15 23.84 -0.87
CA ALA A 311 4.51 22.87 -1.88
C ALA A 311 3.68 23.04 -3.15
N ARG A 312 4.23 22.66 -4.29
CA ARG A 312 3.48 22.50 -5.54
C ARG A 312 3.52 21.05 -5.97
N TYR A 313 2.44 20.59 -6.55
CA TYR A 313 2.27 19.19 -6.96
C TYR A 313 2.02 19.10 -8.45
N LEU A 314 2.67 18.15 -9.10
CA LEU A 314 2.24 17.68 -10.41
C LEU A 314 1.11 16.69 -10.20
N LEU A 315 -0.08 16.99 -10.73
CA LEU A 315 -1.24 16.11 -10.63
C LEU A 315 -1.26 15.08 -11.76
N ALA A 316 -1.80 13.92 -11.48
CA ALA A 316 -2.00 12.89 -12.48
C ALA A 316 -2.95 13.36 -13.61
N PRO A 317 -2.79 12.84 -14.85
CA PRO A 317 -3.61 13.28 -15.98
C PRO A 317 -5.10 12.90 -15.85
N TRP A 318 -5.43 12.00 -14.94
CA TRP A 318 -6.82 11.59 -14.65
C TRP A 318 -7.49 12.40 -13.54
N ILE A 319 -6.84 13.40 -12.97
CA ILE A 319 -7.48 14.28 -11.99
C ILE A 319 -8.34 15.31 -12.74
N ALA A 320 -9.64 15.31 -12.41
CA ALA A 320 -10.63 16.21 -13.01
C ALA A 320 -10.87 17.46 -12.16
N GLU A 321 -10.79 17.33 -10.83
CA GLU A 321 -11.00 18.44 -9.90
C GLU A 321 -9.90 18.44 -8.85
N ALA A 322 -9.38 19.62 -8.53
CA ALA A 322 -8.36 19.82 -7.51
C ALA A 322 -8.77 20.94 -6.56
N GLY A 323 -8.62 20.69 -5.28
CA GLY A 323 -8.87 21.66 -4.23
C GLY A 323 -8.02 21.39 -3.00
N THR A 324 -8.10 22.28 -2.03
CA THR A 324 -7.49 22.14 -0.71
C THR A 324 -8.54 22.22 0.38
N ARG A 325 -8.27 21.56 1.51
CA ARG A 325 -9.12 21.55 2.69
C ARG A 325 -8.27 21.64 3.95
N ASP A 326 -8.75 22.36 4.95
CA ASP A 326 -8.17 22.31 6.30
C ASP A 326 -8.88 21.22 7.12
N LEU A 327 -8.16 20.17 7.50
CA LEU A 327 -8.71 19.08 8.31
C LEU A 327 -9.19 19.54 9.69
N LEU A 328 -8.64 20.63 10.26
CA LEU A 328 -9.09 21.17 11.54
C LEU A 328 -10.46 21.85 11.46
N ARG A 329 -10.94 22.12 10.24
CA ARG A 329 -12.22 22.75 9.96
C ARG A 329 -13.07 21.83 9.08
N PRO A 330 -13.56 20.72 9.65
CA PRO A 330 -14.24 19.67 8.88
C PRO A 330 -15.51 20.15 8.16
N ASP A 331 -16.16 21.19 8.66
CA ASP A 331 -17.41 21.74 8.11
C ASP A 331 -17.16 22.76 6.98
N ASP A 332 -15.94 23.27 6.84
CA ASP A 332 -15.59 24.19 5.75
C ASP A 332 -15.58 23.44 4.41
N ALA A 333 -16.09 24.08 3.37
CA ALA A 333 -15.97 23.56 2.00
C ALA A 333 -14.51 23.51 1.55
N ALA A 334 -14.19 22.58 0.65
CA ALA A 334 -12.90 22.62 -0.05
C ALA A 334 -12.81 23.91 -0.87
N ARG A 335 -11.59 24.44 -1.00
CA ARG A 335 -11.28 25.59 -1.83
C ARG A 335 -10.65 25.11 -3.11
N ASP A 336 -11.10 25.64 -4.23
CA ASP A 336 -10.51 25.30 -5.52
C ASP A 336 -9.02 25.63 -5.54
N LEU A 337 -8.26 24.81 -6.22
CA LEU A 337 -6.81 24.93 -6.39
C LEU A 337 -6.50 25.13 -7.87
N ASP A 338 -5.85 26.23 -8.19
CA ASP A 338 -5.40 26.49 -9.55
C ASP A 338 -4.42 25.42 -10.02
N VAL A 339 -4.58 24.99 -11.27
CA VAL A 339 -3.70 23.99 -11.91
C VAL A 339 -3.30 24.51 -13.29
N SER A 340 -1.99 24.55 -13.56
CA SER A 340 -1.47 24.97 -14.86
C SER A 340 -1.83 24.00 -15.99
N ALA A 341 -1.63 24.40 -17.23
CA ALA A 341 -1.82 23.52 -18.39
C ALA A 341 -0.94 22.26 -18.34
N ASP A 342 0.22 22.32 -17.70
CA ASP A 342 1.12 21.19 -17.49
C ASP A 342 0.74 20.31 -16.29
N GLY A 343 -0.30 20.70 -15.57
CA GLY A 343 -0.81 19.94 -14.41
C GLY A 343 -0.12 20.24 -13.10
N VAL A 344 0.66 21.32 -13.00
CA VAL A 344 1.30 21.78 -11.76
C VAL A 344 0.32 22.68 -11.00
N THR A 345 0.15 22.42 -9.70
CA THR A 345 -0.76 23.19 -8.85
C THR A 345 -0.20 24.56 -8.49
N GLY A 346 -1.08 25.47 -8.10
CA GLY A 346 -0.73 26.63 -7.28
C GLY A 346 -0.07 26.20 -5.95
N PRO A 347 0.48 27.17 -5.17
CA PRO A 347 1.12 26.85 -3.90
C PRO A 347 0.11 26.34 -2.87
N VAL A 348 0.43 25.21 -2.24
CA VAL A 348 -0.34 24.59 -1.17
C VAL A 348 0.45 24.73 0.13
N PRO A 349 -0.10 25.35 1.18
CA PRO A 349 0.61 25.48 2.45
C PRO A 349 1.02 24.12 3.01
N VAL A 350 2.30 23.94 3.31
CA VAL A 350 2.84 22.76 3.99
C VAL A 350 2.63 22.95 5.49
N PRO A 351 2.22 21.91 6.23
CA PRO A 351 2.10 22.00 7.66
C PRO A 351 3.48 22.28 8.30
N ALA A 352 3.56 23.33 9.11
CA ALA A 352 4.73 23.53 9.96
C ALA A 352 4.81 22.39 10.98
N ALA A 353 6.03 21.97 11.33
CA ALA A 353 6.24 20.96 12.36
C ALA A 353 5.52 21.41 13.65
N PRO A 354 4.67 20.56 14.27
CA PRO A 354 3.85 20.98 15.38
C PRO A 354 4.73 21.29 16.61
N ALA A 355 4.69 22.52 17.04
CA ALA A 355 5.29 22.91 18.31
C ALA A 355 4.39 22.40 19.46
N GLY A 356 4.85 21.39 20.21
CA GLY A 356 4.12 20.87 21.38
C GLY A 356 2.86 20.05 21.06
N GLY A 357 2.75 19.46 19.85
CA GLY A 357 1.64 18.56 19.48
C GLY A 357 0.34 19.22 19.05
N SER A 358 0.26 20.54 19.04
CA SER A 358 -0.86 21.31 18.48
C SER A 358 -0.48 21.95 17.13
N CYS A 359 -1.40 22.05 16.21
CA CYS A 359 -1.21 22.71 14.94
C CYS A 359 -2.37 23.70 14.70
N GLU A 360 -2.07 24.83 14.06
CA GLU A 360 -3.06 25.85 13.74
C GLU A 360 -3.83 25.54 12.45
N ARG A 361 -3.21 24.74 11.58
CA ARG A 361 -3.77 24.36 10.28
C ARG A 361 -3.22 23.01 9.85
N ARG A 362 -4.05 22.21 9.18
CA ARG A 362 -3.64 20.98 8.51
C ARG A 362 -4.26 20.93 7.12
N THR A 363 -3.57 21.57 6.18
CA THR A 363 -4.01 21.58 4.78
C THR A 363 -3.77 20.22 4.14
N VAL A 364 -4.76 19.73 3.38
CA VAL A 364 -4.69 18.53 2.56
C VAL A 364 -5.21 18.83 1.16
N LEU A 365 -4.73 18.09 0.17
CA LEU A 365 -5.32 18.09 -1.17
C LEU A 365 -6.64 17.31 -1.13
N GLN A 366 -7.69 17.86 -1.72
CA GLN A 366 -8.91 17.16 -2.05
C GLN A 366 -8.99 17.05 -3.57
N LEU A 367 -8.81 15.84 -4.07
CA LEU A 367 -8.78 15.56 -5.50
C LEU A 367 -9.99 14.70 -5.89
N ARG A 368 -10.42 14.83 -7.15
CA ARG A 368 -11.41 13.94 -7.75
C ARG A 368 -10.86 13.38 -9.05
N SER A 369 -10.94 12.07 -9.19
CA SER A 369 -10.61 11.39 -10.44
C SER A 369 -11.70 11.59 -11.51
N SER A 370 -11.30 11.50 -12.76
CA SER A 370 -12.16 11.66 -13.93
C SER A 370 -13.07 10.45 -14.14
N SER A 371 -14.30 10.71 -14.58
CA SER A 371 -15.25 9.67 -15.03
C SER A 371 -14.79 8.87 -16.27
N ARG A 372 -13.64 9.25 -16.87
CA ARG A 372 -13.03 8.48 -17.95
C ARG A 372 -12.27 7.25 -17.48
N ILE A 373 -12.02 7.13 -16.18
CA ILE A 373 -11.46 5.92 -15.56
C ILE A 373 -12.51 5.23 -14.70
N VAL A 374 -12.29 3.95 -14.39
CA VAL A 374 -13.26 3.13 -13.64
C VAL A 374 -13.45 3.64 -12.19
N GLU A 375 -12.38 4.16 -11.58
CA GLU A 375 -12.37 4.63 -10.20
C GLU A 375 -12.65 6.15 -10.14
N ASP A 376 -13.88 6.56 -10.51
CA ASP A 376 -14.34 7.96 -10.40
C ASP A 376 -14.81 8.25 -8.97
N HIS A 377 -13.94 8.85 -8.15
CA HIS A 377 -14.26 9.24 -6.78
C HIS A 377 -13.39 10.40 -6.28
N SER A 378 -13.82 11.01 -5.19
CA SER A 378 -13.04 12.05 -4.50
C SER A 378 -12.28 11.45 -3.32
N PHE A 379 -11.05 11.93 -3.08
CA PHE A 379 -10.16 11.45 -2.02
C PHE A 379 -9.28 12.57 -1.46
N LEU A 380 -8.64 12.30 -0.32
CA LEU A 380 -7.76 13.25 0.36
C LEU A 380 -6.32 12.76 0.36
N LEU A 381 -5.40 13.67 0.08
CA LEU A 381 -3.96 13.45 0.17
C LEU A 381 -3.33 14.46 1.13
N ALA A 382 -2.57 13.97 2.10
CA ALA A 382 -1.86 14.79 3.08
C ALA A 382 -0.38 14.86 2.76
N ASP A 383 0.20 16.05 2.82
CA ASP A 383 1.65 16.21 2.74
C ASP A 383 2.31 15.81 4.06
N ARG A 384 3.44 15.10 3.95
CA ARG A 384 4.34 14.72 5.04
C ARG A 384 5.82 14.90 4.66
N GLY A 385 6.11 15.82 3.72
CA GLY A 385 7.48 16.10 3.26
C GLY A 385 8.09 15.05 2.33
N GLY A 386 7.30 14.09 1.82
CA GLY A 386 7.76 13.09 0.86
C GLY A 386 7.45 13.48 -0.59
N LEU A 387 8.03 12.74 -1.56
CA LEU A 387 7.74 12.96 -2.99
C LEU A 387 6.27 12.68 -3.33
N SER A 388 5.64 11.74 -2.66
CA SER A 388 4.22 11.41 -2.85
C SER A 388 3.44 11.70 -1.57
N PRO A 389 2.38 12.50 -1.63
CA PRO A 389 1.51 12.74 -0.49
C PRO A 389 0.75 11.46 -0.09
N VAL A 390 0.32 11.43 1.16
CA VAL A 390 -0.26 10.26 1.83
C VAL A 390 -1.77 10.21 1.64
N HIS A 391 -2.29 9.08 1.16
CA HIS A 391 -3.73 8.85 1.01
C HIS A 391 -4.41 8.63 2.37
N LEU A 392 -5.47 9.39 2.65
CA LEU A 392 -6.26 9.30 3.88
C LEU A 392 -7.56 8.56 3.64
N THR A 393 -7.82 7.53 4.46
CA THR A 393 -9.07 6.76 4.44
C THR A 393 -9.69 6.67 5.83
N TYR A 394 -10.93 6.19 5.89
CA TYR A 394 -11.69 6.08 7.13
C TYR A 394 -12.56 4.83 7.16
N THR A 395 -12.56 4.15 8.29
CA THR A 395 -13.46 3.03 8.56
C THR A 395 -14.33 3.37 9.78
N PRO A 396 -15.63 3.66 9.59
CA PRO A 396 -16.51 4.04 10.68
C PRO A 396 -16.91 2.86 11.57
N LEU A 397 -17.40 3.17 12.77
CA LEU A 397 -18.17 2.21 13.55
C LEU A 397 -19.35 1.67 12.72
N PRO A 398 -19.72 0.39 12.92
CA PRO A 398 -20.93 -0.14 12.29
C PRO A 398 -22.16 0.61 12.83
N GLY A 399 -23.00 1.09 11.92
CA GLY A 399 -24.30 1.66 12.29
C GLY A 399 -25.24 0.59 12.83
N ALA A 400 -26.26 0.98 13.59
CA ALA A 400 -27.28 0.07 14.10
C ALA A 400 -27.95 -0.68 12.94
N GLY A 401 -27.93 -2.01 12.98
CA GLY A 401 -28.52 -2.86 11.94
C GLY A 401 -27.76 -2.95 10.63
N THR A 402 -26.57 -2.34 10.52
CA THR A 402 -25.73 -2.43 9.33
C THR A 402 -24.48 -3.29 9.58
N PRO A 403 -24.05 -4.12 8.61
CA PRO A 403 -22.78 -4.84 8.75
C PRO A 403 -21.61 -3.85 8.86
N PRO A 404 -20.53 -4.23 9.57
CA PRO A 404 -19.30 -3.43 9.59
C PRO A 404 -18.74 -3.19 8.20
N ALA A 405 -18.14 -2.02 7.98
CA ALA A 405 -17.42 -1.75 6.75
C ALA A 405 -16.26 -2.77 6.62
N ARG A 406 -16.22 -3.48 5.49
CA ARG A 406 -15.14 -4.44 5.19
C ARG A 406 -13.91 -3.79 4.60
N GLN A 407 -14.07 -2.59 4.03
CA GLN A 407 -12.99 -1.84 3.40
C GLN A 407 -13.00 -0.40 3.91
N PRO A 408 -11.82 0.23 4.01
CA PRO A 408 -11.73 1.66 4.22
C PRO A 408 -12.52 2.41 3.15
N ARG A 409 -13.14 3.50 3.55
CA ARG A 409 -13.82 4.45 2.67
C ARG A 409 -12.96 5.69 2.51
N GLU A 410 -13.18 6.45 1.46
CA GLU A 410 -12.53 7.75 1.30
C GLU A 410 -12.88 8.69 2.47
N ALA A 411 -11.88 9.48 2.87
CA ALA A 411 -12.02 10.37 4.04
C ALA A 411 -12.76 11.69 3.72
N THR A 412 -13.56 11.73 2.65
CA THR A 412 -14.25 12.94 2.17
C THR A 412 -15.63 13.16 2.80
N GLY A 413 -16.21 12.14 3.43
CA GLY A 413 -17.52 12.26 4.10
C GLY A 413 -17.45 13.01 5.42
N SER A 414 -18.55 13.65 5.86
CA SER A 414 -18.60 14.47 7.08
C SER A 414 -18.14 13.73 8.35
N ALA A 415 -18.54 12.46 8.53
CA ALA A 415 -18.11 11.65 9.66
C ALA A 415 -16.59 11.38 9.65
N ALA A 416 -16.01 11.14 8.47
CA ALA A 416 -14.58 10.97 8.30
C ALA A 416 -13.81 12.27 8.57
N LEU A 417 -14.29 13.38 8.04
CA LEU A 417 -13.69 14.70 8.26
C LEU A 417 -13.71 15.07 9.75
N ALA A 418 -14.84 14.85 10.43
CA ALA A 418 -14.96 15.07 11.88
C ALA A 418 -14.04 14.15 12.69
N ALA A 419 -13.82 12.90 12.26
CA ALA A 419 -12.88 11.99 12.89
C ALA A 419 -11.43 12.43 12.68
N TRP A 420 -11.05 12.75 11.44
CA TRP A 420 -9.71 13.22 11.09
C TRP A 420 -9.37 14.57 11.73
N SER A 421 -10.33 15.49 11.89
CA SER A 421 -10.06 16.80 12.52
C SER A 421 -9.47 16.70 13.92
N ARG A 422 -9.78 15.62 14.66
CA ARG A 422 -9.28 15.37 16.01
C ARG A 422 -7.87 14.80 16.04
N LEU A 423 -7.41 14.20 14.95
CA LEU A 423 -6.12 13.51 14.84
C LEU A 423 -5.15 14.17 13.85
N ALA A 424 -5.62 15.22 13.18
CA ALA A 424 -4.89 15.87 12.08
C ALA A 424 -3.49 16.36 12.49
N CYS A 425 -3.35 16.90 13.71
CA CYS A 425 -2.05 17.36 14.23
C CYS A 425 -1.11 16.21 14.60
N GLY A 426 -1.64 15.02 14.87
CA GLY A 426 -0.86 13.83 15.17
C GLY A 426 -0.41 13.05 13.94
N LEU A 427 -0.82 13.45 12.75
CA LEU A 427 -0.56 12.71 11.52
C LEU A 427 0.94 12.56 11.20
N ASP A 428 1.76 13.57 11.51
CA ASP A 428 3.21 13.52 11.29
C ASP A 428 3.92 12.54 12.23
N GLY A 429 3.37 12.33 13.41
CA GLY A 429 3.90 11.37 14.38
C GLY A 429 3.46 9.91 14.14
N LEU A 430 2.82 9.57 13.02
CA LEU A 430 2.41 8.18 12.70
C LEU A 430 3.51 7.34 12.04
N SER A 431 4.70 7.87 11.85
CA SER A 431 5.88 7.12 11.40
C SER A 431 7.12 7.90 11.79
N ASP A 432 8.28 7.25 11.79
CA ASP A 432 9.54 7.96 11.97
C ASP A 432 9.75 9.04 10.93
N GLU A 433 10.54 10.05 11.28
CA GLU A 433 10.89 11.12 10.35
C GLU A 433 11.48 10.54 9.06
N GLY A 434 10.88 10.92 7.94
CA GLY A 434 11.32 10.54 6.60
C GLY A 434 10.88 9.15 6.15
N GLU A 435 10.21 8.31 6.97
CA GLU A 435 9.70 7.04 6.47
C GLU A 435 8.54 7.26 5.49
N PRO A 436 8.63 6.72 4.25
CA PRO A 436 7.66 7.03 3.21
C PRO A 436 6.35 6.27 3.43
N VAL A 437 5.37 6.94 4.05
CA VAL A 437 4.01 6.43 4.23
C VAL A 437 3.24 6.57 2.93
N ARG A 438 2.56 5.51 2.52
CA ARG A 438 1.70 5.48 1.34
C ARG A 438 0.27 5.91 1.64
N ALA A 439 -0.28 5.39 2.73
CA ALA A 439 -1.66 5.63 3.13
C ALA A 439 -1.83 5.51 4.64
N VAL A 440 -2.82 6.20 5.19
CA VAL A 440 -3.25 6.06 6.58
C VAL A 440 -4.76 5.79 6.60
N ASN A 441 -5.15 4.71 7.26
CA ASN A 441 -6.56 4.44 7.56
C ASN A 441 -6.85 4.76 9.02
N LEU A 442 -7.85 5.58 9.26
CA LEU A 442 -8.41 5.81 10.59
C LEU A 442 -9.61 4.89 10.77
N TRP A 443 -9.55 4.00 11.75
CA TRP A 443 -10.60 3.04 12.05
C TRP A 443 -11.19 3.29 13.44
N ASP A 444 -12.47 3.61 13.49
CA ASP A 444 -13.22 3.65 14.75
C ASP A 444 -13.65 2.22 15.09
N PHE A 445 -13.10 1.65 16.17
CA PHE A 445 -13.33 0.24 16.48
C PHE A 445 -14.24 0.00 17.68
N ALA A 446 -14.34 0.96 18.61
CA ALA A 446 -15.25 0.86 19.75
C ALA A 446 -15.79 2.24 20.16
N ASP A 447 -16.99 2.23 20.74
CA ASP A 447 -17.67 3.36 21.32
C ASP A 447 -18.00 3.02 22.78
N GLN A 448 -17.56 3.86 23.72
CA GLN A 448 -17.64 3.64 25.15
C GLN A 448 -18.36 4.76 25.86
N ARG A 449 -19.31 4.42 26.76
CA ARG A 449 -19.84 5.38 27.72
C ARG A 449 -18.79 5.59 28.82
N LEU A 450 -18.47 6.85 29.08
CA LEU A 450 -17.55 7.21 30.14
C LEU A 450 -18.26 7.15 31.50
N PRO A 451 -17.52 6.80 32.58
CA PRO A 451 -18.03 6.84 33.93
C PRO A 451 -18.55 8.23 34.35
N GLN A 452 -19.44 8.25 35.35
CA GLN A 452 -19.97 9.47 35.96
C GLN A 452 -20.66 10.39 34.93
N ASP A 453 -21.34 9.79 33.95
CA ASP A 453 -22.05 10.52 32.90
C ASP A 453 -21.19 11.56 32.15
N ALA A 454 -19.86 11.36 32.12
CA ALA A 454 -18.91 12.21 31.39
C ALA A 454 -19.04 12.11 29.85
N GLY A 455 -20.12 11.49 29.36
CA GLY A 455 -20.41 11.39 27.94
C GLY A 455 -19.92 10.09 27.28
N ARG A 456 -19.54 10.20 26.02
CA ARG A 456 -19.06 9.06 25.21
C ARG A 456 -17.68 9.34 24.65
N ALA A 457 -16.91 8.28 24.50
CA ALA A 457 -15.65 8.31 23.83
C ALA A 457 -15.62 7.27 22.70
N VAL A 458 -14.89 7.57 21.64
CA VAL A 458 -14.64 6.65 20.52
C VAL A 458 -13.17 6.24 20.56
N TRP A 459 -12.95 4.94 20.55
CA TRP A 459 -11.62 4.36 20.38
C TRP A 459 -11.33 4.22 18.90
N SER A 460 -10.23 4.81 18.49
CA SER A 460 -9.82 4.87 17.11
C SER A 460 -8.41 4.34 16.95
N CYS A 461 -8.16 3.66 15.86
CA CYS A 461 -6.83 3.21 15.47
C CYS A 461 -6.47 3.82 14.13
N ALA A 462 -5.42 4.63 14.09
CA ALA A 462 -4.79 5.08 12.87
C ALA A 462 -3.70 4.07 12.48
N ARG A 463 -3.80 3.48 11.29
CA ARG A 463 -2.81 2.55 10.76
C ARG A 463 -2.15 3.14 9.53
N ALA A 464 -0.84 3.39 9.64
CA ALA A 464 0.00 3.85 8.55
C ALA A 464 0.56 2.65 7.77
N VAL A 465 0.44 2.67 6.46
CA VAL A 465 1.01 1.68 5.54
C VAL A 465 2.14 2.35 4.79
N THR A 466 3.35 1.84 4.95
CA THR A 466 4.52 2.35 4.24
C THR A 466 4.69 1.70 2.87
N TRP A 467 5.50 2.30 2.00
CA TRP A 467 5.87 1.70 0.72
C TRP A 467 6.69 0.41 0.88
N ARG A 468 7.23 0.14 2.07
CA ARG A 468 7.96 -1.08 2.41
C ARG A 468 7.06 -2.20 2.95
N GLY A 469 5.81 -1.87 3.30
CA GLY A 469 4.88 -2.79 3.91
C GLY A 469 5.03 -2.94 5.43
N THR A 470 5.92 -2.21 6.07
CA THR A 470 5.94 -2.10 7.54
C THR A 470 4.81 -1.17 7.96
N ASP A 471 4.02 -1.62 8.93
CA ASP A 471 2.88 -0.86 9.39
C ASP A 471 3.15 -0.32 10.80
N GLU A 472 2.72 0.90 11.00
CA GLU A 472 2.68 1.54 12.30
C GLU A 472 1.25 1.86 12.69
N VAL A 473 0.92 1.69 13.95
CA VAL A 473 -0.41 1.98 14.49
C VAL A 473 -0.33 2.95 15.65
N SER A 474 -1.33 3.83 15.73
CA SER A 474 -1.60 4.66 16.90
C SER A 474 -3.04 4.43 17.33
N VAL A 475 -3.26 4.13 18.60
CA VAL A 475 -4.60 4.07 19.17
C VAL A 475 -4.85 5.34 19.95
N ASP A 476 -6.00 5.95 19.71
CA ASP A 476 -6.43 7.20 20.34
C ASP A 476 -7.81 7.02 20.97
N LEU A 477 -8.01 7.58 22.17
CA LEU A 477 -9.30 7.76 22.83
C LEU A 477 -9.81 9.16 22.51
N ARG A 478 -10.88 9.26 21.73
CA ARG A 478 -11.48 10.52 21.31
C ARG A 478 -12.76 10.81 22.08
N THR A 479 -12.79 11.91 22.78
CA THR A 479 -14.02 12.49 23.37
C THR A 479 -14.57 13.57 22.45
N ARG A 480 -15.66 14.23 22.87
CA ARG A 480 -16.21 15.37 22.14
C ARG A 480 -15.19 16.49 21.96
N ASP A 481 -14.36 16.73 22.97
CA ASP A 481 -13.54 17.95 23.09
C ASP A 481 -12.04 17.69 22.93
N ALA A 482 -11.61 16.43 23.01
CA ALA A 482 -10.19 16.06 23.00
C ALA A 482 -9.94 14.70 22.34
N ALA A 483 -8.71 14.50 21.89
CA ALA A 483 -8.16 13.19 21.56
C ALA A 483 -6.90 12.95 22.42
N GLN A 484 -6.85 11.80 23.07
CA GLN A 484 -5.72 11.35 23.87
C GLN A 484 -5.07 10.17 23.16
N ARG A 485 -3.80 10.27 22.83
CA ARG A 485 -3.02 9.12 22.36
C ARG A 485 -2.86 8.12 23.50
N VAL A 486 -3.20 6.88 23.21
CA VAL A 486 -3.18 5.77 24.18
C VAL A 486 -1.90 4.96 24.01
N VAL A 487 -1.62 4.54 22.78
CA VAL A 487 -0.48 3.68 22.47
C VAL A 487 -0.05 3.85 21.02
N ARG A 488 1.25 3.66 20.78
CA ARG A 488 1.85 3.60 19.45
C ARG A 488 2.71 2.34 19.36
N ALA A 489 2.57 1.57 18.29
CA ALA A 489 3.30 0.34 18.09
C ALA A 489 3.63 0.11 16.60
N ARG A 490 4.74 -0.59 16.35
CA ARG A 490 5.25 -0.92 15.01
C ARG A 490 5.25 -2.42 14.77
N GLY A 491 5.25 -2.80 13.49
CA GLY A 491 5.39 -4.20 13.10
C GLY A 491 4.28 -5.10 13.63
N THR A 492 3.12 -4.52 13.93
CA THR A 492 1.98 -5.23 14.51
C THR A 492 0.89 -5.50 13.47
N ALA A 493 0.21 -6.63 13.61
CA ALA A 493 -1.00 -6.95 12.86
C ALA A 493 -2.25 -6.22 13.39
N ALA A 494 -2.16 -5.53 14.54
CA ALA A 494 -3.28 -4.81 15.12
C ALA A 494 -3.87 -3.81 14.14
N CYS A 495 -5.19 -3.60 14.22
CA CYS A 495 -5.92 -2.66 13.38
C CYS A 495 -5.87 -2.94 11.87
N SER A 496 -5.43 -4.13 11.45
CA SER A 496 -5.52 -4.51 10.05
C SER A 496 -6.98 -4.72 9.64
N ARG A 497 -7.30 -4.44 8.37
CA ARG A 497 -8.66 -4.62 7.85
C ARG A 497 -9.10 -6.08 7.85
N PHE A 498 -8.18 -7.02 7.91
CA PHE A 498 -8.44 -8.47 7.89
C PHE A 498 -8.63 -9.05 9.29
N GLY A 499 -7.64 -8.89 10.17
CA GLY A 499 -7.70 -9.40 11.52
C GLY A 499 -8.64 -8.58 12.41
N GLN A 500 -8.62 -7.27 12.26
CA GLN A 500 -9.38 -6.33 13.09
C GLN A 500 -9.25 -6.63 14.60
N HIS A 501 -8.12 -7.22 14.99
CA HIS A 501 -7.84 -7.58 16.36
C HIS A 501 -7.10 -6.41 17.01
N VAL A 502 -7.72 -5.81 18.01
CA VAL A 502 -7.09 -4.83 18.87
C VAL A 502 -7.80 -4.81 20.22
N VAL A 503 -7.02 -4.75 21.28
CA VAL A 503 -7.41 -4.37 22.62
C VAL A 503 -6.51 -3.22 23.02
N ALA A 504 -7.06 -2.17 23.58
CA ALA A 504 -6.30 -1.05 24.09
C ALA A 504 -6.85 -0.61 25.45
N GLU A 505 -5.97 -0.05 26.27
CA GLU A 505 -6.31 0.46 27.59
C GLU A 505 -5.66 1.82 27.84
N THR A 506 -6.27 2.59 28.71
CA THR A 506 -5.69 3.87 29.17
C THR A 506 -6.13 4.22 30.57
N ARG A 507 -5.35 5.07 31.23
CA ARG A 507 -5.73 5.75 32.45
C ARG A 507 -6.49 7.03 32.11
N TRP A 508 -7.68 7.14 32.63
CA TRP A 508 -8.54 8.29 32.40
C TRP A 508 -9.03 8.89 33.73
N ARG A 509 -9.04 10.20 33.82
CA ARG A 509 -9.53 10.92 34.98
C ARG A 509 -10.90 11.52 34.72
N SER A 510 -11.86 11.19 35.57
CA SER A 510 -13.22 11.75 35.47
C SER A 510 -13.27 13.23 35.85
N PRO A 511 -14.32 13.96 35.48
CA PRO A 511 -14.56 15.34 35.92
C PRO A 511 -14.53 15.50 37.42
N ASP A 512 -15.03 14.51 38.19
CA ASP A 512 -15.05 14.51 39.65
C ASP A 512 -13.67 14.18 40.27
N GLY A 513 -12.67 13.91 39.44
CA GLY A 513 -11.29 13.69 39.88
C GLY A 513 -10.92 12.23 40.12
N ASP A 514 -11.83 11.29 39.96
CA ASP A 514 -11.57 9.87 40.11
C ASP A 514 -10.82 9.29 38.91
N TRP A 515 -9.90 8.35 39.18
CA TRP A 515 -9.17 7.66 38.14
C TRP A 515 -9.84 6.32 37.77
N TYR A 516 -9.79 6.01 36.50
CA TYR A 516 -10.32 4.77 35.91
C TYR A 516 -9.32 4.15 34.95
N VAL A 517 -9.29 2.81 34.92
CA VAL A 517 -8.82 2.05 33.77
C VAL A 517 -9.96 1.96 32.79
N LEU A 518 -9.80 2.55 31.62
CA LEU A 518 -10.68 2.35 30.48
C LEU A 518 -10.04 1.35 29.53
N ALA A 519 -10.81 0.39 29.04
CA ALA A 519 -10.35 -0.57 28.05
C ALA A 519 -11.41 -0.77 26.97
N ALA A 520 -10.95 -1.05 25.75
CA ALA A 520 -11.81 -1.38 24.64
C ALA A 520 -11.17 -2.41 23.70
N GLY A 521 -12.01 -3.30 23.21
CA GLY A 521 -11.67 -4.29 22.19
C GLY A 521 -12.41 -4.05 20.88
N SER A 522 -11.84 -4.51 19.79
CA SER A 522 -12.49 -4.52 18.48
C SER A 522 -13.68 -5.50 18.44
N ARG A 523 -14.39 -5.54 17.32
CA ARG A 523 -15.55 -6.41 17.13
C ARG A 523 -15.28 -7.92 17.28
N ALA A 524 -14.01 -8.33 17.19
CA ALA A 524 -13.61 -9.72 17.39
C ALA A 524 -13.56 -10.09 18.88
N VAL A 525 -13.45 -9.10 19.76
CA VAL A 525 -13.43 -9.25 21.23
C VAL A 525 -14.86 -9.41 21.73
N THR A 526 -15.11 -10.44 22.52
CA THR A 526 -16.42 -10.77 23.12
C THR A 526 -16.52 -10.42 24.60
N GLY A 527 -15.37 -10.20 25.25
CA GLY A 527 -15.29 -9.81 26.66
C GLY A 527 -13.91 -9.24 26.97
N LEU A 528 -13.81 -8.52 28.08
CA LEU A 528 -12.57 -7.92 28.60
C LEU A 528 -12.34 -8.36 30.04
N ARG A 529 -11.07 -8.56 30.39
CA ARG A 529 -10.65 -8.88 31.76
C ARG A 529 -9.51 -7.94 32.15
N VAL A 530 -9.58 -7.43 33.35
CA VAL A 530 -8.52 -6.66 34.01
C VAL A 530 -8.00 -7.50 35.17
N THR A 531 -6.69 -7.64 35.28
CA THR A 531 -5.97 -8.32 36.38
C THR A 531 -4.86 -7.42 36.90
N GLY A 532 -4.36 -7.71 38.10
CA GLY A 532 -3.35 -6.92 38.80
C GLY A 532 -3.87 -6.40 40.13
N GLU A 533 -3.52 -5.17 40.49
CA GLU A 533 -3.99 -4.55 41.74
C GLU A 533 -5.51 -4.28 41.74
N VAL A 534 -6.10 -4.16 40.57
CA VAL A 534 -7.56 -4.15 40.37
C VAL A 534 -7.97 -5.30 39.48
N THR A 535 -9.12 -5.91 39.81
CA THR A 535 -9.66 -7.02 39.03
C THR A 535 -11.09 -6.69 38.62
N ALA A 536 -11.37 -6.82 37.35
CA ALA A 536 -12.70 -6.62 36.78
C ALA A 536 -12.88 -7.43 35.50
N GLY A 537 -14.14 -7.67 35.12
CA GLY A 537 -14.50 -8.35 33.86
C GLY A 537 -15.72 -7.71 33.24
N SER A 538 -15.84 -7.84 31.94
CA SER A 538 -17.00 -7.41 31.15
C SER A 538 -17.22 -8.42 30.01
N ASP A 539 -18.48 -8.79 29.79
CA ASP A 539 -18.90 -9.56 28.62
C ASP A 539 -19.15 -8.65 27.39
N ASP A 540 -18.83 -7.38 27.54
CA ASP A 540 -18.85 -6.39 26.47
C ASP A 540 -17.43 -6.07 25.97
N ARG A 541 -17.36 -5.36 24.83
CA ARG A 541 -16.11 -4.91 24.21
C ARG A 541 -15.51 -3.68 24.86
N THR A 542 -16.16 -3.11 25.88
CA THR A 542 -15.65 -1.97 26.63
C THR A 542 -15.76 -2.23 28.12
N LEU A 543 -14.78 -1.72 28.86
CA LEU A 543 -14.74 -1.84 30.31
C LEU A 543 -14.24 -0.56 30.93
N ALA A 544 -14.82 -0.17 32.06
CA ALA A 544 -14.34 0.91 32.90
C ALA A 544 -14.31 0.42 34.35
N VAL A 545 -13.16 0.47 35.00
CA VAL A 545 -13.01 0.14 36.41
C VAL A 545 -12.31 1.26 37.15
N ARG A 546 -12.83 1.64 38.32
CA ARG A 546 -12.18 2.64 39.16
C ARG A 546 -10.89 2.06 39.74
N ALA A 547 -9.79 2.77 39.59
CA ALA A 547 -8.47 2.36 40.02
C ALA A 547 -7.63 3.59 40.36
N PRO A 548 -6.68 3.51 41.31
CA PRO A 548 -5.67 4.53 41.48
C PRO A 548 -4.91 4.80 40.18
N ARG A 549 -4.40 6.01 40.01
CA ARG A 549 -3.67 6.37 38.78
C ARG A 549 -2.52 5.42 38.48
N GLU A 550 -1.79 5.02 39.52
CA GLU A 550 -0.55 4.23 39.41
C GLU A 550 -0.77 2.72 39.62
N ALA A 551 -2.05 2.30 39.80
CA ALA A 551 -2.34 0.89 40.00
C ALA A 551 -1.88 0.06 38.78
N GLU A 552 -1.10 -0.99 39.05
CA GLU A 552 -0.73 -1.96 38.01
C GLU A 552 -1.98 -2.76 37.60
N ALA A 553 -2.26 -2.73 36.30
CA ALA A 553 -3.37 -3.46 35.72
C ALA A 553 -2.98 -3.96 34.32
N GLU A 554 -3.28 -5.20 34.05
CA GLU A 554 -3.12 -5.84 32.76
C GLU A 554 -4.50 -6.11 32.17
N VAL A 555 -4.70 -5.73 30.91
CA VAL A 555 -5.96 -5.92 30.21
C VAL A 555 -5.83 -7.00 29.12
N THR A 556 -6.76 -7.92 29.14
CA THR A 556 -6.84 -9.00 28.16
C THR A 556 -8.26 -9.06 27.60
N GLY A 557 -8.37 -9.18 26.27
CA GLY A 557 -9.62 -9.42 25.57
C GLY A 557 -9.82 -10.89 25.25
N LEU A 558 -11.04 -11.39 25.41
CA LEU A 558 -11.43 -12.72 24.99
C LEU A 558 -11.96 -12.67 23.56
N LEU A 559 -11.33 -13.40 22.66
CA LEU A 559 -11.79 -13.52 21.27
C LEU A 559 -12.94 -14.51 21.15
N ARG A 560 -13.72 -14.39 20.08
CA ARG A 560 -14.81 -15.35 19.78
C ARG A 560 -14.30 -16.78 19.59
N THR A 561 -13.05 -16.95 19.23
CA THR A 561 -12.38 -18.26 19.13
C THR A 561 -12.06 -18.88 20.50
N GLY A 562 -12.21 -18.13 21.57
CA GLY A 562 -11.82 -18.55 22.93
C GLY A 562 -10.36 -18.24 23.27
N GLU A 563 -9.61 -17.60 22.37
CA GLU A 563 -8.24 -17.18 22.60
C GLU A 563 -8.19 -15.83 23.32
N ASP A 564 -7.16 -15.64 24.12
CA ASP A 564 -6.87 -14.36 24.78
C ASP A 564 -6.07 -13.45 23.85
N LEU A 565 -6.41 -12.16 23.85
CA LEU A 565 -5.71 -11.10 23.14
C LEU A 565 -5.23 -10.05 24.15
N ALA A 566 -3.93 -9.93 24.35
CA ALA A 566 -3.37 -8.92 25.21
C ALA A 566 -3.63 -7.50 24.66
N ALA A 567 -3.70 -6.53 25.56
CA ALA A 567 -3.74 -5.13 25.16
C ALA A 567 -2.47 -4.75 24.37
N LEU A 568 -2.63 -3.87 23.39
CA LEU A 568 -1.52 -3.37 22.60
C LEU A 568 -0.57 -2.54 23.48
N THR A 569 0.71 -2.95 23.53
CA THR A 569 1.76 -2.24 24.25
C THR A 569 2.56 -1.37 23.30
N GLY A 570 3.02 -0.21 23.78
CA GLY A 570 3.83 0.73 23.02
C GLY A 570 5.28 0.26 22.84
N ASP A 571 5.94 0.82 21.83
CA ASP A 571 7.39 0.61 21.63
C ASP A 571 8.23 1.33 22.71
N ASP A 572 7.65 2.34 23.36
CA ASP A 572 8.28 3.10 24.46
C ASP A 572 8.30 2.32 25.79
N ASP A 573 7.58 1.20 25.87
CA ASP A 573 7.46 0.34 27.06
C ASP A 573 8.39 -0.91 27.00
N ARG A 574 9.32 -0.98 26.03
CA ARG A 574 10.24 -2.13 25.87
C ARG A 574 11.70 -1.77 26.13
#